data_8e18ec1dc59a78ba2c6d88ad8fef784f
#
_entry.id   8e18ec1dc59a78ba2c6d88ad8fef784f
#
_cell.length_a   1.000
_cell.length_b   1.000
_cell.length_c   1.000
_cell.angle_alpha   90.00
_cell.angle_beta   90.00
_cell.angle_gamma   90.00
#
_symmetry.space_group_name_H-M   'P 1'
#
loop_
_entity.id
_entity.type
_entity.pdbx_description
1 polymer ?
#
loop_
_entity_poly.entity_id
_entity_poly.type
_entity_poly.pdbx_seq_one_letter_code
_entity_poly.pdbx_strand_id
1 'polypeptide(L)'
;YHGEQFRTNPTNKKHLAEDFGHRCAYCDDLDTYGGGYRAYHVEHFAPKEKFPALRFDYDNLLYACPWCNRAKWDIWPSNDPKINVVGKEGFIDPCSEEYDQHLERLADGSIAGMSPLGKYMHKTLQLYLKRHAIVHNMDKLKRKRKELEDNIAADKKLGKDCSKKEAALQLVTKDFFEYFDMWEHESKGPA
;
A
#
# COMPACT_ATOMS: atom_id res chain seq x y z
N TYR A 1 -4.32 13.47 10.45
CA TYR A 1 -5.00 14.53 9.67
C TYR A 1 -4.55 15.89 10.15
N HIS A 2 -3.93 16.67 9.26
CA HIS A 2 -3.38 18.00 9.63
C HIS A 2 -4.41 19.13 9.57
N GLY A 3 -5.66 18.86 9.15
CA GLY A 3 -6.80 19.81 9.19
C GLY A 3 -6.67 21.05 8.32
N GLU A 4 -5.57 21.21 7.58
CA GLU A 4 -5.30 22.37 6.74
C GLU A 4 -5.47 22.01 5.26
N GLN A 5 -6.21 22.85 4.54
CA GLN A 5 -6.29 22.74 3.08
C GLN A 5 -5.06 23.40 2.46
N PHE A 6 -4.14 22.58 1.97
CA PHE A 6 -2.97 23.08 1.27
C PHE A 6 -3.26 23.27 -0.21
N ARG A 7 -3.02 24.48 -0.71
CA ARG A 7 -3.29 24.84 -2.11
C ARG A 7 -2.27 24.28 -3.11
N THR A 8 -1.26 23.50 -2.65
CA THR A 8 -0.21 22.99 -3.51
C THR A 8 -0.01 21.48 -3.32
N ASN A 9 0.08 20.73 -4.41
CA ASN A 9 0.36 19.29 -4.37
C ASN A 9 1.65 18.89 -3.62
N PRO A 10 2.78 19.62 -3.70
CA PRO A 10 3.99 19.23 -2.96
C PRO A 10 3.80 19.24 -1.44
N THR A 11 3.07 20.21 -0.89
CA THR A 11 2.80 20.28 0.55
C THR A 11 1.85 19.17 0.98
N ASN A 12 0.75 18.98 0.24
CA ASN A 12 -0.19 17.89 0.49
C ASN A 12 0.51 16.52 0.43
N LYS A 13 1.40 16.30 -0.53
CA LYS A 13 2.12 15.03 -0.67
C LYS A 13 2.95 14.67 0.56
N LYS A 14 3.59 15.65 1.21
CA LYS A 14 4.37 15.40 2.42
C LYS A 14 3.45 14.91 3.56
N HIS A 15 2.36 15.61 3.82
CA HIS A 15 1.42 15.26 4.87
C HIS A 15 0.72 13.92 4.58
N LEU A 16 0.31 13.70 3.33
CA LEU A 16 -0.26 12.41 2.92
C LEU A 16 0.72 11.25 3.12
N ALA A 17 2.01 11.42 2.78
CA ALA A 17 3.00 10.38 3.02
C ALA A 17 3.12 10.06 4.52
N GLU A 18 3.08 11.06 5.39
CA GLU A 18 3.11 10.91 6.85
C GLU A 18 1.83 10.22 7.35
N ASP A 19 0.65 10.70 6.96
CA ASP A 19 -0.66 10.17 7.39
C ASP A 19 -0.89 8.72 6.92
N PHE A 20 -0.41 8.37 5.72
CA PHE A 20 -0.46 6.99 5.20
C PHE A 20 0.74 6.13 5.59
N GLY A 21 1.64 6.60 6.48
CA GLY A 21 2.82 5.85 6.92
C GLY A 21 3.73 5.43 5.77
N HIS A 22 3.86 6.28 4.73
CA HIS A 22 4.61 5.99 3.51
C HIS A 22 4.10 4.79 2.71
N ARG A 23 2.79 4.47 2.82
CA ARG A 23 2.14 3.36 2.14
C ARG A 23 1.12 3.83 1.12
N CYS A 24 0.93 3.02 0.10
CA CYS A 24 -0.15 3.25 -0.87
C CYS A 24 -1.52 3.03 -0.23
N ALA A 25 -2.41 4.00 -0.32
CA ALA A 25 -3.77 3.90 0.21
C ALA A 25 -4.55 2.67 -0.32
N TYR A 26 -4.29 2.24 -1.56
CA TYR A 26 -5.03 1.14 -2.18
C TYR A 26 -4.44 -0.24 -1.94
N CYS A 27 -3.12 -0.39 -2.02
CA CYS A 27 -2.47 -1.70 -1.97
C CYS A 27 -1.55 -1.90 -0.77
N ASP A 28 -1.42 -0.90 0.11
CA ASP A 28 -0.54 -0.91 1.28
C ASP A 28 0.96 -1.13 0.98
N ASP A 29 1.38 -1.03 -0.29
CA ASP A 29 2.79 -1.13 -0.65
C ASP A 29 3.59 0.03 -0.06
N LEU A 30 4.68 -0.28 0.64
CA LEU A 30 5.61 0.72 1.17
C LEU A 30 6.36 1.42 0.03
N ASP A 31 6.47 2.75 0.08
CA ASP A 31 7.07 3.55 -1.00
C ASP A 31 8.52 3.19 -1.29
N THR A 32 9.27 2.76 -0.27
CA THR A 32 10.66 2.28 -0.42
C THR A 32 10.84 1.25 -1.53
N TYR A 33 9.84 0.37 -1.73
CA TYR A 33 9.86 -0.67 -2.75
C TYR A 33 9.22 -0.25 -4.08
N GLY A 34 8.71 0.97 -4.16
CA GLY A 34 8.03 1.53 -5.33
C GLY A 34 8.69 2.77 -5.93
N GLY A 35 10.01 2.95 -5.70
CA GLY A 35 10.77 4.11 -6.16
C GLY A 35 10.83 5.26 -5.16
N GLY A 36 10.39 5.04 -3.93
CA GLY A 36 10.44 5.98 -2.82
C GLY A 36 9.38 7.10 -2.91
N TYR A 37 9.45 8.01 -1.95
CA TYR A 37 8.55 9.17 -1.86
C TYR A 37 8.40 9.91 -3.20
N ARG A 38 9.47 10.01 -4.01
CA ARG A 38 9.44 10.78 -5.27
C ARG A 38 8.53 10.14 -6.31
N ALA A 39 8.47 8.81 -6.35
CA ALA A 39 7.69 8.05 -7.33
C ALA A 39 6.20 7.98 -6.99
N TYR A 40 5.83 8.10 -5.71
CA TYR A 40 4.44 8.08 -5.29
C TYR A 40 3.72 9.38 -5.66
N HIS A 41 2.41 9.32 -5.74
CA HIS A 41 1.57 10.41 -6.24
C HIS A 41 0.58 10.92 -5.20
N VAL A 42 0.19 12.18 -5.34
CA VAL A 42 -1.06 12.70 -4.76
C VAL A 42 -2.17 12.25 -5.70
N GLU A 43 -2.91 11.25 -5.28
CA GLU A 43 -4.07 10.70 -5.98
C GLU A 43 -5.32 11.45 -5.57
N HIS A 44 -6.25 11.67 -6.49
CA HIS A 44 -7.55 12.27 -6.22
C HIS A 44 -8.61 11.17 -6.22
N PHE A 45 -9.17 10.84 -5.06
CA PHE A 45 -10.18 9.79 -4.95
C PHE A 45 -11.34 10.03 -5.91
N ALA A 46 -12.04 11.14 -5.81
CA ALA A 46 -12.90 11.66 -6.88
C ALA A 46 -12.01 12.45 -7.86
N PRO A 47 -11.90 12.02 -9.14
CA PRO A 47 -10.94 12.56 -10.09
C PRO A 47 -11.06 14.07 -10.29
N LYS A 48 -9.97 14.80 -10.15
CA LYS A 48 -9.93 16.27 -10.29
C LYS A 48 -10.35 16.76 -11.68
N GLU A 49 -10.20 15.95 -12.71
CA GLU A 49 -10.61 16.29 -14.08
C GLU A 49 -12.13 16.31 -14.21
N LYS A 50 -12.84 15.47 -13.45
CA LYS A 50 -14.31 15.47 -13.36
C LYS A 50 -14.83 16.45 -12.30
N PHE A 51 -14.09 16.59 -11.21
CA PHE A 51 -14.51 17.37 -10.02
C PHE A 51 -13.44 18.39 -9.61
N PRO A 52 -13.21 19.46 -10.39
CA PRO A 52 -12.12 20.42 -10.15
C PRO A 52 -12.20 21.13 -8.80
N ALA A 53 -13.40 21.26 -8.23
CA ALA A 53 -13.61 21.86 -6.91
C ALA A 53 -12.94 21.09 -5.77
N LEU A 54 -12.76 19.74 -5.93
CA LEU A 54 -12.13 18.86 -4.94
C LEU A 54 -10.62 18.71 -5.13
N ARG A 55 -10.02 19.44 -6.07
CA ARG A 55 -8.60 19.30 -6.42
C ARG A 55 -7.65 19.47 -5.23
N PHE A 56 -7.98 20.35 -4.30
CA PHE A 56 -7.17 20.68 -3.13
C PHE A 56 -7.86 20.31 -1.81
N ASP A 57 -8.99 19.63 -1.89
CA ASP A 57 -9.67 19.11 -0.72
C ASP A 57 -8.88 17.93 -0.17
N TYR A 58 -8.36 18.08 1.05
CA TYR A 58 -7.48 17.07 1.66
C TYR A 58 -8.20 15.74 1.85
N ASP A 59 -9.49 15.75 2.17
CA ASP A 59 -10.32 14.55 2.33
C ASP A 59 -10.53 13.79 1.00
N ASN A 60 -10.24 14.44 -0.14
CA ASN A 60 -10.26 13.82 -1.46
C ASN A 60 -8.86 13.37 -1.92
N LEU A 61 -7.82 13.52 -1.10
CA LEU A 61 -6.45 13.24 -1.50
C LEU A 61 -5.93 11.97 -0.81
N LEU A 62 -5.22 11.15 -1.56
CA LEU A 62 -4.63 9.90 -1.11
C LEU A 62 -3.14 9.84 -1.49
N TYR A 63 -2.35 9.10 -0.71
CA TYR A 63 -0.99 8.75 -1.08
C TYR A 63 -1.00 7.43 -1.84
N ALA A 64 -0.63 7.43 -3.11
CA ALA A 64 -0.77 6.24 -3.96
C ALA A 64 0.51 5.90 -4.73
N CYS A 65 0.76 4.59 -4.89
CA CYS A 65 1.84 4.09 -5.72
C CYS A 65 1.57 4.33 -7.21
N PRO A 66 2.62 4.36 -8.06
CA PRO A 66 2.45 4.59 -9.51
C PRO A 66 1.49 3.62 -10.19
N TRP A 67 1.45 2.37 -9.75
CA TRP A 67 0.59 1.33 -10.36
C TRP A 67 -0.88 1.57 -10.05
N CYS A 68 -1.25 1.72 -8.78
CA CYS A 68 -2.64 1.97 -8.40
C CYS A 68 -3.14 3.32 -8.92
N ASN A 69 -2.32 4.38 -8.82
CA ASN A 69 -2.67 5.69 -9.34
C ASN A 69 -2.93 5.67 -10.85
N ARG A 70 -2.05 5.00 -11.63
CA ARG A 70 -2.23 4.85 -13.07
C ARG A 70 -3.45 3.98 -13.40
N ALA A 71 -3.65 2.89 -12.68
CA ALA A 71 -4.74 1.96 -12.93
C ALA A 71 -6.11 2.58 -12.65
N LYS A 72 -6.23 3.38 -11.60
CA LYS A 72 -7.46 4.11 -11.28
C LYS A 72 -7.72 5.25 -12.23
N TRP A 73 -6.66 6.03 -12.56
CA TRP A 73 -6.75 7.17 -13.47
C TRP A 73 -7.94 8.10 -13.12
N ASP A 74 -8.80 8.40 -14.11
CA ASP A 74 -10.00 9.23 -13.98
C ASP A 74 -11.30 8.42 -13.90
N ILE A 75 -11.20 7.12 -13.61
CA ILE A 75 -12.35 6.22 -13.50
C ILE A 75 -13.20 6.65 -12.30
N TRP A 76 -14.47 6.91 -12.56
CA TRP A 76 -15.49 7.24 -11.57
C TRP A 76 -16.87 6.83 -12.08
N PRO A 77 -17.73 6.19 -11.27
CA PRO A 77 -18.95 5.55 -11.75
C PRO A 77 -20.11 6.51 -12.03
N SER A 78 -20.00 7.77 -11.62
CA SER A 78 -21.09 8.75 -11.67
C SER A 78 -20.63 10.14 -12.10
N ASN A 79 -21.57 11.08 -12.22
CA ASN A 79 -21.30 12.51 -12.40
C ASN A 79 -21.38 13.30 -11.08
N ASP A 80 -21.55 12.61 -9.94
CA ASP A 80 -21.57 13.20 -8.60
C ASP A 80 -20.35 12.68 -7.80
N PRO A 81 -19.51 13.56 -7.22
CA PRO A 81 -18.36 13.14 -6.44
C PRO A 81 -18.73 12.37 -5.16
N LYS A 82 -19.96 12.44 -4.70
CA LYS A 82 -20.46 11.71 -3.53
C LYS A 82 -20.97 10.32 -3.86
N ILE A 83 -21.16 10.00 -5.15
CA ILE A 83 -21.62 8.69 -5.62
C ILE A 83 -20.43 7.92 -6.17
N ASN A 84 -19.68 7.31 -5.27
CA ASN A 84 -18.45 6.55 -5.55
C ASN A 84 -18.71 5.09 -5.97
N VAL A 85 -19.94 4.60 -5.86
CA VAL A 85 -20.35 3.25 -6.24
C VAL A 85 -21.70 3.28 -6.97
N VAL A 86 -21.79 2.60 -8.11
CA VAL A 86 -23.04 2.36 -8.85
C VAL A 86 -23.15 0.88 -9.17
N GLY A 87 -24.08 0.20 -8.55
CA GLY A 87 -24.24 -1.24 -8.68
C GLY A 87 -23.05 -2.02 -8.12
N LYS A 88 -22.23 -2.58 -9.00
CA LYS A 88 -21.04 -3.37 -8.64
C LYS A 88 -19.75 -2.69 -9.05
N GLU A 89 -19.81 -1.47 -9.53
CA GLU A 89 -18.68 -0.70 -10.07
C GLU A 89 -18.43 0.56 -9.24
N GLY A 90 -17.18 0.93 -9.10
CA GLY A 90 -16.74 2.08 -8.33
C GLY A 90 -15.65 1.76 -7.32
N PHE A 91 -15.45 2.66 -6.38
CA PHE A 91 -14.38 2.55 -5.41
C PHE A 91 -14.89 2.90 -4.02
N ILE A 92 -14.56 2.08 -3.02
CA ILE A 92 -14.70 2.47 -1.61
C ILE A 92 -13.48 3.30 -1.25
N ASP A 93 -13.70 4.35 -0.46
CA ASP A 93 -12.62 5.16 0.09
C ASP A 93 -11.72 4.29 0.98
N PRO A 94 -10.40 4.23 0.71
CA PRO A 94 -9.46 3.46 1.54
C PRO A 94 -9.39 3.91 3.00
N CYS A 95 -9.85 5.12 3.31
CA CYS A 95 -9.93 5.63 4.68
C CYS A 95 -11.22 5.23 5.40
N SER A 96 -12.15 4.58 4.70
CA SER A 96 -13.42 4.11 5.24
C SER A 96 -13.27 2.73 5.90
N GLU A 97 -14.00 2.49 7.00
CA GLU A 97 -14.11 1.17 7.64
C GLU A 97 -14.72 0.10 6.74
N GLU A 98 -15.39 0.50 5.66
CA GLU A 98 -15.99 -0.42 4.69
C GLU A 98 -14.94 -1.04 3.75
N TYR A 99 -13.76 -0.42 3.61
CA TYR A 99 -12.74 -0.87 2.65
C TYR A 99 -12.35 -2.33 2.86
N ASP A 100 -12.08 -2.71 4.10
CA ASP A 100 -11.68 -4.07 4.48
C ASP A 100 -12.80 -5.12 4.35
N GLN A 101 -14.04 -4.69 4.15
CA GLN A 101 -15.16 -5.61 3.85
C GLN A 101 -15.14 -6.06 2.38
N HIS A 102 -14.44 -5.32 1.53
CA HIS A 102 -14.41 -5.55 0.08
C HIS A 102 -13.10 -6.15 -0.41
N LEU A 103 -12.00 -5.88 0.27
CA LEU A 103 -10.66 -6.36 -0.08
C LEU A 103 -9.97 -6.97 1.15
N GLU A 104 -9.32 -8.10 0.96
CA GLU A 104 -8.61 -8.80 2.03
C GLU A 104 -7.16 -9.11 1.60
N ARG A 105 -6.22 -8.90 2.51
CA ARG A 105 -4.85 -9.38 2.36
C ARG A 105 -4.75 -10.82 2.82
N LEU A 106 -4.45 -11.73 1.89
CA LEU A 106 -4.34 -13.17 2.18
C LEU A 106 -3.01 -13.51 2.87
N ALA A 107 -2.93 -14.72 3.41
CA ALA A 107 -1.77 -15.22 4.14
C ALA A 107 -0.47 -15.24 3.31
N ASP A 108 -0.58 -15.45 2.00
CA ASP A 108 0.53 -15.41 1.03
C ASP A 108 0.96 -14.00 0.63
N GLY A 109 0.27 -12.98 1.15
CA GLY A 109 0.52 -11.57 0.85
C GLY A 109 -0.22 -11.04 -0.39
N SER A 110 -0.97 -11.87 -1.11
CA SER A 110 -1.83 -11.40 -2.21
C SER A 110 -3.06 -10.66 -1.69
N ILE A 111 -3.72 -9.90 -2.57
CA ILE A 111 -4.97 -9.20 -2.25
C ILE A 111 -6.11 -9.91 -2.96
N ALA A 112 -7.22 -10.13 -2.27
CA ALA A 112 -8.43 -10.74 -2.82
C ALA A 112 -9.62 -9.79 -2.75
N GLY A 113 -10.48 -9.82 -3.78
CA GLY A 113 -11.77 -9.15 -3.77
C GLY A 113 -12.84 -10.04 -3.14
N MET A 114 -13.34 -9.66 -1.97
CA MET A 114 -14.29 -10.46 -1.16
C MET A 114 -15.75 -10.27 -1.56
N SER A 115 -16.08 -9.19 -2.25
CA SER A 115 -17.42 -8.86 -2.73
C SER A 115 -17.43 -8.62 -4.24
N PRO A 116 -18.60 -8.53 -4.90
CA PRO A 116 -18.67 -8.12 -6.30
C PRO A 116 -18.00 -6.78 -6.58
N LEU A 117 -18.15 -5.80 -5.70
CA LEU A 117 -17.46 -4.51 -5.78
C LEU A 117 -15.96 -4.67 -5.51
N GLY A 118 -15.56 -5.45 -4.50
CA GLY A 118 -14.15 -5.75 -4.23
C GLY A 118 -13.45 -6.43 -5.41
N LYS A 119 -14.15 -7.32 -6.13
CA LYS A 119 -13.63 -7.94 -7.36
C LYS A 119 -13.45 -6.92 -8.48
N TYR A 120 -14.37 -5.95 -8.61
CA TYR A 120 -14.22 -4.83 -9.54
C TYR A 120 -12.99 -3.99 -9.17
N MET A 121 -12.88 -3.57 -7.91
CA MET A 121 -11.75 -2.78 -7.41
C MET A 121 -10.43 -3.52 -7.60
N HIS A 122 -10.37 -4.80 -7.22
CA HIS A 122 -9.20 -5.66 -7.39
C HIS A 122 -8.71 -5.71 -8.84
N LYS A 123 -9.64 -5.89 -9.79
CA LYS A 123 -9.34 -5.90 -11.21
C LYS A 123 -8.89 -4.52 -11.72
N THR A 124 -9.67 -3.48 -11.40
CA THR A 124 -9.47 -2.12 -11.90
C THR A 124 -8.19 -1.50 -11.37
N LEU A 125 -7.88 -1.66 -10.09
CA LEU A 125 -6.65 -1.17 -9.45
C LEU A 125 -5.43 -2.09 -9.71
N GLN A 126 -5.62 -3.19 -10.45
CA GLN A 126 -4.58 -4.19 -10.74
C GLN A 126 -3.97 -4.81 -9.45
N LEU A 127 -4.78 -4.98 -8.40
CA LEU A 127 -4.31 -5.53 -7.13
C LEU A 127 -3.89 -7.01 -7.21
N TYR A 128 -4.15 -7.67 -8.33
CA TYR A 128 -3.71 -9.03 -8.65
C TYR A 128 -2.21 -9.12 -9.01
N LEU A 129 -1.52 -8.00 -9.21
CA LEU A 129 -0.11 -8.01 -9.59
C LEU A 129 0.73 -8.66 -8.49
N LYS A 130 1.57 -9.61 -8.87
CA LYS A 130 2.44 -10.37 -7.93
C LYS A 130 3.31 -9.47 -7.07
N ARG A 131 3.70 -8.31 -7.59
CA ARG A 131 4.50 -7.35 -6.85
C ARG A 131 3.91 -6.95 -5.50
N HIS A 132 2.57 -6.86 -5.39
CA HIS A 132 1.91 -6.50 -4.12
C HIS A 132 2.12 -7.57 -3.03
N ALA A 133 2.07 -8.85 -3.41
CA ALA A 133 2.39 -9.94 -2.49
C ALA A 133 3.87 -9.95 -2.11
N ILE A 134 4.75 -9.75 -3.08
CA ILE A 134 6.21 -9.72 -2.88
C ILE A 134 6.59 -8.59 -1.92
N VAL A 135 6.16 -7.36 -2.20
CA VAL A 135 6.46 -6.17 -1.38
C VAL A 135 5.91 -6.32 0.04
N HIS A 136 4.68 -6.84 0.18
CA HIS A 136 4.08 -7.10 1.49
C HIS A 136 4.93 -8.09 2.31
N ASN A 137 5.33 -9.21 1.72
CA ASN A 137 6.12 -10.22 2.41
C ASN A 137 7.53 -9.72 2.76
N MET A 138 8.18 -8.97 1.86
CA MET A 138 9.47 -8.32 2.15
C MET A 138 9.37 -7.39 3.37
N ASP A 139 8.36 -6.53 3.42
CA ASP A 139 8.15 -5.61 4.54
C ASP A 139 7.85 -6.36 5.85
N LYS A 140 7.00 -7.40 5.80
CA LYS A 140 6.69 -8.27 6.94
C LYS A 140 7.94 -8.96 7.48
N LEU A 141 8.76 -9.55 6.59
CA LEU A 141 9.99 -10.23 6.96
C LEU A 141 11.05 -9.26 7.50
N LYS A 142 11.18 -8.06 6.92
CA LYS A 142 12.06 -7.01 7.41
C LYS A 142 11.70 -6.58 8.84
N ARG A 143 10.42 -6.39 9.12
CA ARG A 143 9.93 -6.06 10.49
C ARG A 143 10.22 -7.21 11.46
N LYS A 144 9.93 -8.46 11.04
CA LYS A 144 10.19 -9.65 11.87
C LYS A 144 11.67 -9.85 12.17
N ARG A 145 12.52 -9.63 11.17
CA ARG A 145 13.97 -9.66 11.32
C ARG A 145 14.44 -8.65 12.38
N LYS A 146 13.99 -7.40 12.27
CA LYS A 146 14.33 -6.34 13.24
C LYS A 146 13.88 -6.68 14.67
N GLU A 147 12.67 -7.21 14.83
CA GLU A 147 12.15 -7.67 16.12
C GLU A 147 13.04 -8.77 16.73
N LEU A 148 13.46 -9.75 15.92
CA LEU A 148 14.35 -10.83 16.36
C LEU A 148 15.73 -10.31 16.75
N GLU A 149 16.32 -9.40 15.96
CA GLU A 149 17.62 -8.77 16.25
C GLU A 149 17.58 -8.03 17.62
N ASP A 150 16.53 -7.24 17.86
CA ASP A 150 16.36 -6.49 19.11
C ASP A 150 16.16 -7.43 20.31
N ASN A 151 15.34 -8.48 20.14
CA ASN A 151 15.12 -9.48 21.18
C ASN A 151 16.39 -10.28 21.51
N ILE A 152 17.19 -10.67 20.52
CA ILE A 152 18.47 -11.34 20.70
C ILE A 152 19.46 -10.45 21.45
N ALA A 153 19.55 -9.18 21.05
CA ALA A 153 20.41 -8.20 21.72
C ALA A 153 20.05 -8.01 23.21
N ALA A 154 18.74 -7.96 23.50
CA ALA A 154 18.25 -7.83 24.88
C ALA A 154 18.56 -9.10 25.71
N ASP A 155 18.31 -10.29 25.17
CA ASP A 155 18.54 -11.54 25.90
C ASP A 155 20.03 -11.83 26.11
N LYS A 156 20.90 -11.51 25.17
CA LYS A 156 22.37 -11.60 25.33
C LYS A 156 22.88 -10.74 26.49
N LYS A 157 22.32 -9.53 26.69
CA LYS A 157 22.67 -8.69 27.84
C LYS A 157 22.29 -9.32 29.18
N LEU A 158 21.29 -10.19 29.18
CA LEU A 158 20.81 -10.92 30.35
C LEU A 158 21.46 -12.31 30.50
N GLY A 159 22.43 -12.67 29.66
CA GLY A 159 23.09 -13.97 29.67
C GLY A 159 22.20 -15.15 29.28
N LYS A 160 21.08 -14.90 28.58
CA LYS A 160 20.15 -15.96 28.16
C LYS A 160 20.62 -16.65 26.87
N ASP A 161 20.26 -17.92 26.72
CA ASP A 161 20.46 -18.66 25.46
C ASP A 161 19.59 -18.08 24.34
N CYS A 162 20.23 -17.71 23.26
CA CYS A 162 19.60 -17.13 22.05
C CYS A 162 19.54 -18.08 20.85
N SER A 163 20.04 -19.31 20.98
CA SER A 163 20.23 -20.26 19.87
C SER A 163 18.98 -20.43 18.99
N LYS A 164 17.79 -20.56 19.60
CA LYS A 164 16.54 -20.69 18.86
C LYS A 164 16.15 -19.41 18.11
N LYS A 165 16.38 -18.24 18.70
CA LYS A 165 16.09 -16.96 18.06
C LYS A 165 17.07 -16.65 16.94
N GLU A 166 18.33 -17.01 17.10
CA GLU A 166 19.36 -16.89 16.06
C GLU A 166 19.05 -17.81 14.87
N ALA A 167 18.62 -19.05 15.10
CA ALA A 167 18.15 -19.92 14.04
C ALA A 167 16.93 -19.36 13.31
N ALA A 168 15.95 -18.80 14.04
CA ALA A 168 14.81 -18.15 13.45
C ALA A 168 15.21 -16.90 12.63
N LEU A 169 16.16 -16.10 13.10
CA LEU A 169 16.70 -14.93 12.38
C LEU A 169 17.35 -15.34 11.06
N GLN A 170 18.09 -16.46 11.03
CA GLN A 170 18.68 -16.98 9.78
C GLN A 170 17.60 -17.36 8.77
N LEU A 171 16.53 -18.05 9.20
CA LEU A 171 15.42 -18.43 8.32
C LEU A 171 14.68 -17.18 7.76
N VAL A 172 14.31 -16.25 8.64
CA VAL A 172 13.64 -15.00 8.22
C VAL A 172 14.53 -14.19 7.26
N THR A 173 15.85 -14.19 7.48
CA THR A 173 16.80 -13.50 6.60
C THR A 173 16.87 -14.19 5.23
N LYS A 174 16.91 -15.52 5.19
CA LYS A 174 16.88 -16.29 3.94
C LYS A 174 15.60 -16.01 3.16
N ASP A 175 14.44 -16.13 3.81
CA ASP A 175 13.15 -15.88 3.17
C ASP A 175 13.04 -14.43 2.63
N PHE A 176 13.60 -13.46 3.35
CA PHE A 176 13.64 -12.06 2.87
C PHE A 176 14.42 -11.95 1.56
N PHE A 177 15.58 -12.59 1.45
CA PHE A 177 16.37 -12.53 0.22
C PHE A 177 15.70 -13.27 -0.94
N GLU A 178 14.96 -14.36 -0.69
CA GLU A 178 14.17 -15.02 -1.74
C GLU A 178 13.10 -14.10 -2.31
N TYR A 179 12.36 -13.36 -1.46
CA TYR A 179 11.41 -12.35 -1.93
C TYR A 179 12.09 -11.14 -2.57
N PHE A 180 13.28 -10.76 -2.11
CA PHE A 180 14.05 -9.69 -2.73
C PHE A 180 14.48 -10.04 -4.16
N ASP A 181 14.93 -11.27 -4.39
CA ASP A 181 15.27 -11.76 -5.73
C ASP A 181 14.04 -11.78 -6.65
N MET A 182 12.88 -12.20 -6.13
CA MET A 182 11.60 -12.12 -6.87
C MET A 182 11.25 -10.67 -7.22
N TRP A 183 11.43 -9.74 -6.30
CA TRP A 183 11.17 -8.31 -6.53
C TRP A 183 12.12 -7.73 -7.58
N GLU A 184 13.39 -8.06 -7.55
CA GLU A 184 14.35 -7.65 -8.58
C GLU A 184 13.96 -8.16 -9.97
N HIS A 185 13.53 -9.41 -10.04
CA HIS A 185 13.09 -10.02 -11.30
C HIS A 185 11.85 -9.31 -11.87
N GLU A 186 10.82 -9.10 -11.05
CA GLU A 186 9.60 -8.37 -11.43
C GLU A 186 9.90 -6.91 -11.85
N SER A 187 10.91 -6.28 -11.22
CA SER A 187 11.29 -4.89 -11.51
C SER A 187 12.01 -4.72 -12.85
N LYS A 188 12.63 -5.78 -13.38
CA LYS A 188 13.34 -5.75 -14.67
C LYS A 188 12.39 -5.89 -15.89
N GLY A 189 11.13 -6.28 -15.65
CA GLY A 189 10.17 -6.55 -16.72
C GLY A 189 10.48 -7.84 -17.50
N PRO A 190 9.62 -8.23 -18.43
CA PRO A 190 9.91 -9.36 -19.30
C PRO A 190 11.15 -9.07 -20.15
N ALA A 191 12.02 -10.08 -20.27
CA ALA A 191 13.21 -10.04 -21.12
C ALA A 191 12.84 -9.96 -22.62
#